data_0722aac1d26995aebd4520057e40589c
#
_entry.id   0722aac1d26995aebd4520057e40589c
#
_cell.length_a   1.000
_cell.length_b   1.000
_cell.length_c   1.000
_cell.angle_alpha   90.00
_cell.angle_beta   90.00
_cell.angle_gamma   90.00
#
_symmetry.space_group_name_H-M   'P 1'
#
loop_
_entity.id
_entity.type
_entity.pdbx_description
1 polymer ?
#
loop_
_entity_poly.entity_id
_entity_poly.type
_entity_poly.pdbx_seq_one_letter_code
_entity_poly.pdbx_strand_id
1 'polypeptide(L)'
;MAKLRRFGGTPVAEGVRLEVGKYTVFAVRNANKDISVRMRREPRILMRTLMRIPLLRGAVRLLRDLYRFFDGLSESSELHPQRVVRGTAPERGIAKLLRVHVQSVVAWVDALLMLIIAALCLYAAPLGAEAFLQNATDLTRAGINATVCAVRILSFLAAVGVACRLRLLRRMLMYRCAINKATNCYECRDELTLENAMQYPGCARRSEPAFLICVMIVSMILFACIRTEGVLLTLAVRLGILLGVGAVLNEPFSALEAAELNWATRILRAPIDLIQHMTTLEPHPQIMEVALCAFRAALGEIDEEVTDN
;
A
#
# COMPACT_ATOMS: atom_id res chain seq x y z
N MET A 1 -5.59 -28.54 17.84
CA MET A 1 -4.68 -27.68 17.05
C MET A 1 -5.05 -26.23 17.31
N ALA A 2 -4.19 -25.43 17.91
CA ALA A 2 -4.43 -24.02 18.17
C ALA A 2 -4.61 -23.29 16.81
N LYS A 3 -5.71 -22.55 16.70
CA LYS A 3 -6.04 -21.79 15.50
C LYS A 3 -5.01 -20.67 15.33
N LEU A 4 -4.17 -20.75 14.29
CA LEU A 4 -3.22 -19.69 13.97
C LEU A 4 -3.93 -18.33 13.91
N ARG A 5 -3.44 -17.37 14.68
CA ARG A 5 -4.00 -16.01 14.70
C ARG A 5 -3.57 -15.28 13.44
N ARG A 6 -4.49 -14.58 12.80
CA ARG A 6 -4.21 -13.78 11.61
C ARG A 6 -3.61 -12.45 12.04
N PHE A 7 -2.44 -12.15 11.50
CA PHE A 7 -1.79 -10.86 11.62
C PHE A 7 -2.19 -9.95 10.46
N GLY A 8 -2.54 -8.71 10.77
CA GLY A 8 -2.64 -7.63 9.80
C GLY A 8 -1.42 -6.74 9.96
N GLY A 9 -0.68 -6.48 8.91
CA GLY A 9 0.50 -5.64 8.99
C GLY A 9 0.50 -4.55 7.95
N THR A 10 0.81 -3.31 8.35
CA THR A 10 0.99 -2.15 7.46
C THR A 10 2.37 -1.55 7.69
N PRO A 11 3.11 -1.20 6.62
CA PRO A 11 4.35 -0.50 6.76
C PRO A 11 4.09 0.94 7.23
N VAL A 12 4.94 1.44 8.10
CA VAL A 12 4.97 2.84 8.51
C VAL A 12 6.34 3.44 8.17
N ALA A 13 6.51 4.74 8.34
CA ALA A 13 7.80 5.36 8.09
C ALA A 13 8.83 4.81 9.10
N GLU A 14 9.89 4.17 8.57
CA GLU A 14 10.98 3.52 9.33
C GLU A 14 10.54 2.41 10.29
N GLY A 15 9.38 1.78 10.03
CA GLY A 15 8.87 0.75 10.91
C GLY A 15 7.70 -0.06 10.37
N VAL A 16 7.10 -0.80 11.29
CA VAL A 16 5.94 -1.66 11.02
C VAL A 16 4.85 -1.44 12.06
N ARG A 17 3.61 -1.53 11.61
CA ARG A 17 2.41 -1.62 12.43
C ARG A 17 1.81 -2.99 12.25
N LEU A 18 1.70 -3.76 13.34
CA LEU A 18 1.05 -5.08 13.36
C LEU A 18 -0.25 -5.02 14.15
N GLU A 19 -1.28 -5.65 13.65
CA GLU A 19 -2.57 -5.76 14.30
C GLU A 19 -2.83 -7.23 14.69
N VAL A 20 -3.00 -7.46 15.97
CA VAL A 20 -3.27 -8.78 16.55
C VAL A 20 -4.42 -8.71 17.53
N GLY A 21 -5.55 -9.34 17.21
CA GLY A 21 -6.73 -9.34 18.09
C GLY A 21 -7.22 -7.93 18.43
N LYS A 22 -7.04 -7.50 19.67
CA LYS A 22 -7.42 -6.19 20.21
C LYS A 22 -6.24 -5.21 20.28
N TYR A 23 -5.02 -5.69 19.98
CA TYR A 23 -3.80 -4.92 20.12
C TYR A 23 -3.25 -4.48 18.77
N THR A 24 -2.63 -3.31 18.77
CA THR A 24 -1.83 -2.79 17.65
C THR A 24 -0.43 -2.52 18.17
N VAL A 25 0.55 -3.18 17.57
CA VAL A 25 1.96 -3.06 17.91
C VAL A 25 2.65 -2.21 16.86
N PHE A 26 3.33 -1.17 17.29
CA PHE A 26 4.20 -0.34 16.47
C PHE A 26 5.65 -0.66 16.83
N ALA A 27 6.45 -1.03 15.85
CA ALA A 27 7.90 -1.14 16.01
C ALA A 27 8.57 -0.22 15.00
N VAL A 28 9.35 0.72 15.50
CA VAL A 28 10.01 1.75 14.69
C VAL A 28 11.49 1.81 15.07
N ARG A 29 12.38 1.89 14.07
CA ARG A 29 13.81 2.03 14.30
C ARG A 29 14.16 3.50 14.50
N ASN A 30 14.72 3.82 15.66
CA ASN A 30 15.15 5.18 16.02
C ASN A 30 16.44 5.60 15.29
N ALA A 31 16.76 6.89 15.34
CA ALA A 31 17.99 7.46 14.81
C ALA A 31 19.26 6.78 15.39
N ASN A 32 19.21 6.36 16.64
CA ASN A 32 20.28 5.64 17.35
C ASN A 32 20.40 4.16 16.95
N LYS A 33 19.61 3.72 15.95
CA LYS A 33 19.48 2.33 15.48
C LYS A 33 18.74 1.38 16.43
N ASP A 34 18.28 1.83 17.58
CA ASP A 34 17.48 1.05 18.51
C ASP A 34 16.06 0.88 17.97
N ILE A 35 15.39 -0.22 18.34
CA ILE A 35 14.01 -0.49 17.95
C ILE A 35 13.11 -0.13 19.14
N SER A 36 12.27 0.89 18.95
CA SER A 36 11.24 1.25 19.92
C SER A 36 9.94 0.52 19.56
N VAL A 37 9.39 -0.18 20.57
CA VAL A 37 8.12 -0.87 20.44
C VAL A 37 7.10 -0.18 21.32
N ARG A 38 5.94 0.17 20.72
CA ARG A 38 4.78 0.70 21.44
C ARG A 38 3.59 -0.17 21.16
N MET A 39 2.84 -0.52 22.20
CA MET A 39 1.63 -1.30 22.09
C MET A 39 0.43 -0.47 22.50
N ARG A 40 -0.65 -0.57 21.71
CA ARG A 40 -1.88 0.18 21.91
C ARG A 40 -3.08 -0.74 21.79
N ARG A 41 -4.01 -0.66 22.73
CA ARG A 41 -5.28 -1.37 22.67
C ARG A 41 -6.29 -0.55 21.87
N GLU A 42 -6.81 -1.08 20.77
CA GLU A 42 -7.80 -0.42 19.94
C GLU A 42 -9.17 -1.08 20.03
N PRO A 43 -10.23 -0.36 20.44
CA PRO A 43 -11.60 -0.87 20.40
C PRO A 43 -12.11 -0.90 18.94
N ARG A 44 -12.31 -2.11 18.38
CA ARG A 44 -12.71 -2.29 16.97
C ARG A 44 -14.19 -2.57 16.75
N ILE A 45 -15.08 -2.18 17.68
CA ILE A 45 -16.46 -2.62 17.69
C ILE A 45 -17.24 -2.11 16.48
N LEU A 46 -17.17 -0.82 16.18
CA LEU A 46 -17.91 -0.19 15.08
C LEU A 46 -17.50 -0.72 13.71
N MET A 47 -16.20 -0.81 13.47
CA MET A 47 -15.64 -1.27 12.20
C MET A 47 -15.99 -2.74 11.91
N ARG A 48 -16.05 -3.57 12.95
CA ARG A 48 -16.40 -4.98 12.84
C ARG A 48 -17.88 -5.19 12.43
N THR A 49 -18.76 -4.31 12.87
CA THR A 49 -20.20 -4.37 12.52
C THR A 49 -20.43 -3.96 11.06
N LEU A 50 -19.79 -2.87 10.59
CA LEU A 50 -19.90 -2.41 9.21
C LEU A 50 -19.31 -3.40 8.20
N MET A 51 -18.28 -4.17 8.58
CA MET A 51 -17.70 -5.22 7.73
C MET A 51 -18.58 -6.48 7.58
N ARG A 52 -19.68 -6.60 8.30
CA ARG A 52 -20.63 -7.72 8.14
C ARG A 52 -21.55 -7.56 6.94
N ILE A 53 -21.73 -6.34 6.46
CA ILE A 53 -22.62 -6.05 5.34
C ILE A 53 -21.84 -6.26 4.03
N PRO A 54 -22.22 -7.25 3.19
CA PRO A 54 -21.65 -7.41 1.86
C PRO A 54 -21.83 -6.10 1.07
N LEU A 55 -21.00 -5.82 0.12
CA LEU A 55 -20.91 -4.55 -0.63
C LEU A 55 -20.33 -3.37 0.17
N LEU A 56 -20.79 -3.10 1.41
CA LEU A 56 -20.21 -2.02 2.22
C LEU A 56 -18.79 -2.36 2.73
N ARG A 57 -18.50 -3.64 2.96
CA ARG A 57 -17.21 -4.05 3.52
C ARG A 57 -16.00 -3.67 2.64
N GLY A 58 -16.18 -3.58 1.31
CA GLY A 58 -15.11 -3.16 0.40
C GLY A 58 -14.81 -1.67 0.52
N ALA A 59 -15.83 -0.81 0.54
CA ALA A 59 -15.67 0.63 0.78
C ALA A 59 -15.10 0.90 2.18
N VAL A 60 -15.63 0.21 3.20
CA VAL A 60 -15.13 0.31 4.58
C VAL A 60 -13.67 -0.16 4.68
N ARG A 61 -13.28 -1.19 3.92
CA ARG A 61 -11.89 -1.65 3.83
C ARG A 61 -10.98 -0.55 3.28
N LEU A 62 -11.35 0.09 2.16
CA LEU A 62 -10.58 1.19 1.58
C LEU A 62 -10.41 2.35 2.56
N LEU A 63 -11.49 2.79 3.20
CA LEU A 63 -11.44 3.88 4.18
C LEU A 63 -10.62 3.50 5.41
N ARG A 64 -10.73 2.26 5.88
CA ARG A 64 -9.93 1.73 6.98
C ARG A 64 -8.44 1.70 6.65
N ASP A 65 -8.08 1.23 5.45
CA ASP A 65 -6.69 1.11 5.04
C ASP A 65 -6.07 2.51 4.86
N LEU A 66 -6.85 3.48 4.39
CA LEU A 66 -6.47 4.90 4.35
C LEU A 66 -6.27 5.48 5.76
N TYR A 67 -7.21 5.23 6.67
CA TYR A 67 -7.09 5.65 8.07
C TYR A 67 -5.83 5.05 8.73
N ARG A 68 -5.59 3.75 8.55
CA ARG A 68 -4.41 3.05 9.07
C ARG A 68 -3.10 3.64 8.55
N PHE A 69 -3.09 4.04 7.29
CA PHE A 69 -1.94 4.68 6.70
C PHE A 69 -1.61 6.01 7.38
N PHE A 70 -2.60 6.87 7.58
CA PHE A 70 -2.40 8.16 8.26
C PHE A 70 -2.08 8.00 9.75
N ASP A 71 -2.79 7.12 10.46
CA ASP A 71 -2.52 6.80 11.87
C ASP A 71 -1.09 6.24 12.06
N GLY A 72 -0.67 5.35 11.17
CA GLY A 72 0.70 4.82 11.17
C GLY A 72 1.76 5.88 10.90
N LEU A 73 1.50 6.83 9.99
CA LEU A 73 2.40 7.96 9.74
C LEU A 73 2.51 8.89 10.95
N SER A 74 1.39 9.18 11.61
CA SER A 74 1.34 10.02 12.81
C SER A 74 2.14 9.40 13.94
N GLU A 75 1.85 8.16 14.31
CA GLU A 75 2.53 7.41 15.38
C GLU A 75 4.02 7.23 15.09
N SER A 76 4.37 6.93 13.82
CA SER A 76 5.76 6.82 13.40
C SER A 76 6.52 8.15 13.55
N SER A 77 5.86 9.28 13.32
CA SER A 77 6.49 10.60 13.47
C SER A 77 6.76 10.95 14.94
N GLU A 78 5.95 10.45 15.87
CA GLU A 78 6.17 10.61 17.31
C GLU A 78 7.31 9.72 17.81
N LEU A 79 7.35 8.46 17.38
CA LEU A 79 8.38 7.51 17.78
C LEU A 79 9.74 7.80 17.16
N HIS A 80 9.76 8.46 16.00
CA HIS A 80 10.98 8.75 15.24
C HIS A 80 11.01 10.19 14.74
N PRO A 81 11.26 11.17 15.62
CA PRO A 81 11.27 12.59 15.26
C PRO A 81 12.39 12.96 14.27
N GLN A 82 13.42 12.13 14.16
CA GLN A 82 14.55 12.35 13.24
C GLN A 82 14.66 11.22 12.22
N ARG A 83 14.04 11.38 11.05
CA ARG A 83 14.18 10.42 9.94
C ARG A 83 15.62 10.41 9.42
N VAL A 84 16.25 9.24 9.37
CA VAL A 84 17.61 9.07 8.83
C VAL A 84 17.55 8.94 7.31
N VAL A 85 17.02 9.94 6.62
CA VAL A 85 17.15 10.02 5.16
C VAL A 85 18.35 10.91 4.85
N ARG A 86 19.39 10.33 4.27
CA ARG A 86 20.55 11.11 3.80
C ARG A 86 20.14 11.92 2.57
N GLY A 87 19.97 13.22 2.73
CA GLY A 87 19.73 14.12 1.61
C GLY A 87 20.93 14.18 0.66
N THR A 88 20.64 14.37 -0.63
CA THR A 88 21.66 14.64 -1.66
C THR A 88 22.35 15.99 -1.41
N ALA A 89 23.47 16.25 -2.10
CA ALA A 89 24.19 17.51 -1.95
C ALA A 89 23.31 18.76 -2.20
N PRO A 90 22.48 18.83 -3.27
CA PRO A 90 21.58 19.96 -3.49
C PRO A 90 20.51 20.10 -2.42
N GLU A 91 19.91 18.99 -1.95
CA GLU A 91 18.90 19.02 -0.88
C GLU A 91 19.47 19.57 0.44
N ARG A 92 20.72 19.24 0.76
CA ARG A 92 21.43 19.81 1.91
C ARG A 92 21.72 21.31 1.72
N GLY A 93 22.02 21.74 0.49
CA GLY A 93 22.19 23.16 0.16
C GLY A 93 20.90 23.95 0.37
N ILE A 94 19.78 23.45 -0.16
CA ILE A 94 18.44 24.05 0.00
C ILE A 94 18.05 24.08 1.48
N ALA A 95 18.28 23.01 2.23
CA ALA A 95 17.98 22.94 3.66
C ALA A 95 18.72 24.01 4.46
N LYS A 96 20.00 24.23 4.17
CA LYS A 96 20.80 25.32 4.79
C LYS A 96 20.27 26.71 4.41
N LEU A 97 19.91 26.91 3.14
CA LEU A 97 19.38 28.18 2.66
C LEU A 97 18.04 28.54 3.32
N LEU A 98 17.13 27.57 3.42
CA LEU A 98 15.80 27.74 4.00
C LEU A 98 15.76 27.62 5.53
N ARG A 99 16.89 27.28 6.18
CA ARG A 99 16.99 27.01 7.63
C ARG A 99 16.01 25.95 8.12
N VAL A 100 15.73 24.94 7.32
CA VAL A 100 14.84 23.81 7.65
C VAL A 100 15.64 22.51 7.73
N HIS A 101 15.03 21.48 8.35
CA HIS A 101 15.65 20.17 8.44
C HIS A 101 15.80 19.54 7.04
N VAL A 102 16.95 18.95 6.73
CA VAL A 102 17.23 18.27 5.45
C VAL A 102 16.14 17.27 5.09
N GLN A 103 15.57 16.60 6.07
CA GLN A 103 14.51 15.62 5.91
C GLN A 103 13.19 16.20 5.40
N SER A 104 12.86 17.42 5.83
CA SER A 104 11.69 18.15 5.30
C SER A 104 11.89 18.45 3.83
N VAL A 105 13.08 18.88 3.44
CA VAL A 105 13.40 19.17 2.03
C VAL A 105 13.30 17.89 1.19
N VAL A 106 13.87 16.78 1.64
CA VAL A 106 13.76 15.48 0.95
C VAL A 106 12.30 15.05 0.79
N ALA A 107 11.48 15.19 1.85
CA ALA A 107 10.06 14.85 1.78
C ALA A 107 9.29 15.75 0.79
N TRP A 108 9.59 17.05 0.78
CA TRP A 108 9.01 18.00 -0.20
C TRP A 108 9.41 17.68 -1.63
N VAL A 109 10.69 17.35 -1.86
CA VAL A 109 11.20 16.98 -3.19
C VAL A 109 10.56 15.69 -3.67
N ASP A 110 10.48 14.66 -2.83
CA ASP A 110 9.84 13.40 -3.16
C ASP A 110 8.33 13.59 -3.42
N ALA A 111 7.63 14.41 -2.62
CA ALA A 111 6.22 14.74 -2.82
C ALA A 111 5.97 15.51 -4.12
N LEU A 112 6.82 16.52 -4.42
CA LEU A 112 6.73 17.28 -5.66
C LEU A 112 7.00 16.41 -6.88
N LEU A 113 8.01 15.54 -6.82
CA LEU A 113 8.31 14.59 -7.88
C LEU A 113 7.15 13.62 -8.12
N MET A 114 6.52 13.12 -7.06
CA MET A 114 5.30 12.29 -7.15
C MET A 114 4.16 13.04 -7.82
N LEU A 115 3.96 14.30 -7.46
CA LEU A 115 2.91 15.14 -8.06
C LEU A 115 3.16 15.36 -9.55
N ILE A 116 4.41 15.64 -9.94
CA ILE A 116 4.81 15.82 -11.35
C ILE A 116 4.59 14.52 -12.14
N ILE A 117 5.03 13.37 -11.61
CA ILE A 117 4.83 12.06 -12.25
C ILE A 117 3.34 11.76 -12.39
N ALA A 118 2.55 12.01 -11.35
CA ALA A 118 1.11 11.80 -11.39
C ALA A 118 0.44 12.72 -12.44
N ALA A 119 0.79 14.00 -12.47
CA ALA A 119 0.26 14.95 -13.46
C ALA A 119 0.64 14.54 -14.89
N LEU A 120 1.90 14.17 -15.11
CA LEU A 120 2.39 13.76 -16.44
C LEU A 120 1.67 12.48 -16.92
N CYS A 121 1.61 11.46 -16.08
CA CYS A 121 1.08 10.15 -16.45
C CYS A 121 -0.46 10.11 -16.48
N LEU A 122 -1.14 10.82 -15.57
CA LEU A 122 -2.61 10.75 -15.48
C LEU A 122 -3.32 11.77 -16.38
N TYR A 123 -2.66 12.88 -16.72
CA TYR A 123 -3.25 13.97 -17.50
C TYR A 123 -2.52 14.20 -18.83
N ALA A 124 -1.23 14.51 -18.80
CA ALA A 124 -0.50 14.92 -20.00
C ALA A 124 -0.41 13.80 -21.05
N ALA A 125 -0.11 12.57 -20.64
CA ALA A 125 0.02 11.44 -21.55
C ALA A 125 -1.32 11.07 -22.23
N PRO A 126 -2.47 10.93 -21.53
CA PRO A 126 -3.75 10.67 -22.16
C PRO A 126 -4.24 11.82 -23.05
N LEU A 127 -4.05 13.09 -22.62
CA LEU A 127 -4.45 14.26 -23.41
C LEU A 127 -3.60 14.38 -24.69
N GLY A 128 -2.30 14.16 -24.60
CA GLY A 128 -1.40 14.13 -25.75
C GLY A 128 -1.76 13.03 -26.74
N ALA A 129 -2.10 11.83 -26.25
CA ALA A 129 -2.55 10.73 -27.07
C ALA A 129 -3.89 11.04 -27.78
N GLU A 130 -4.84 11.67 -27.08
CA GLU A 130 -6.13 12.06 -27.63
C GLU A 130 -5.94 13.09 -28.75
N ALA A 131 -5.17 14.15 -28.49
CA ALA A 131 -4.89 15.20 -29.49
C ALA A 131 -4.14 14.64 -30.72
N PHE A 132 -3.18 13.74 -30.51
CA PHE A 132 -2.45 13.10 -31.61
C PHE A 132 -3.38 12.22 -32.46
N LEU A 133 -4.20 11.37 -31.84
CA LEU A 133 -5.10 10.45 -32.54
C LEU A 133 -6.20 11.20 -33.32
N GLN A 134 -6.73 12.30 -32.79
CA GLN A 134 -7.73 13.12 -33.47
C GLN A 134 -7.18 13.77 -34.75
N ASN A 135 -5.87 14.10 -34.75
CA ASN A 135 -5.27 14.81 -35.88
C ASN A 135 -4.57 13.87 -36.90
N ALA A 136 -4.16 12.67 -36.46
CA ALA A 136 -3.32 11.79 -37.26
C ALA A 136 -4.03 10.54 -37.79
N THR A 137 -5.28 10.25 -37.37
CA THR A 137 -5.94 8.98 -37.69
C THR A 137 -7.44 9.20 -38.01
N ASP A 138 -7.95 8.41 -38.96
CA ASP A 138 -9.38 8.32 -39.30
C ASP A 138 -10.15 7.35 -38.38
N LEU A 139 -9.67 7.14 -37.16
CA LEU A 139 -10.31 6.23 -36.21
C LEU A 139 -11.67 6.75 -35.77
N THR A 140 -12.62 5.84 -35.58
CA THR A 140 -13.91 6.16 -34.99
C THR A 140 -13.73 6.72 -33.57
N ARG A 141 -14.66 7.56 -33.11
CA ARG A 141 -14.64 8.11 -31.74
C ARG A 141 -14.52 7.04 -30.66
N ALA A 142 -15.13 5.87 -30.88
CA ALA A 142 -15.01 4.71 -29.97
C ALA A 142 -13.59 4.16 -29.96
N GLY A 143 -12.92 4.07 -31.11
CA GLY A 143 -11.53 3.62 -31.21
C GLY A 143 -10.57 4.59 -30.50
N ILE A 144 -10.75 5.90 -30.69
CA ILE A 144 -9.96 6.92 -30.00
C ILE A 144 -10.14 6.80 -28.47
N ASN A 145 -11.38 6.71 -27.98
CA ASN A 145 -11.65 6.56 -26.55
C ASN A 145 -11.04 5.29 -25.95
N ALA A 146 -11.11 4.16 -26.67
CA ALA A 146 -10.49 2.90 -26.22
C ALA A 146 -8.95 3.01 -26.14
N THR A 147 -8.33 3.62 -27.14
CA THR A 147 -6.88 3.83 -27.17
C THR A 147 -6.43 4.77 -26.07
N VAL A 148 -7.13 5.89 -25.86
CA VAL A 148 -6.85 6.84 -24.76
C VAL A 148 -7.01 6.18 -23.40
N CYS A 149 -8.02 5.30 -23.22
CA CYS A 149 -8.19 4.52 -22.00
C CYS A 149 -7.01 3.58 -21.77
N ALA A 150 -6.55 2.87 -22.80
CA ALA A 150 -5.38 2.00 -22.73
C ALA A 150 -4.11 2.80 -22.36
N VAL A 151 -3.88 3.94 -23.00
CA VAL A 151 -2.76 4.85 -22.67
C VAL A 151 -2.84 5.30 -21.22
N ARG A 152 -4.03 5.62 -20.72
CA ARG A 152 -4.24 6.04 -19.33
C ARG A 152 -3.88 4.93 -18.33
N ILE A 153 -4.28 3.69 -18.62
CA ILE A 153 -3.94 2.54 -17.77
C ILE A 153 -2.43 2.26 -17.79
N LEU A 154 -1.81 2.25 -18.98
CA LEU A 154 -0.38 2.00 -19.12
C LEU A 154 0.44 3.11 -18.45
N SER A 155 0.07 4.37 -18.62
CA SER A 155 0.75 5.50 -17.99
C SER A 155 0.58 5.48 -16.46
N PHE A 156 -0.58 5.05 -15.95
CA PHE A 156 -0.78 4.84 -14.52
C PHE A 156 0.13 3.73 -13.97
N LEU A 157 0.21 2.58 -14.64
CA LEU A 157 1.12 1.50 -14.24
C LEU A 157 2.59 1.94 -14.29
N ALA A 158 2.98 2.69 -15.31
CA ALA A 158 4.31 3.29 -15.38
C ALA A 158 4.57 4.25 -14.22
N ALA A 159 3.60 5.10 -13.88
CA ALA A 159 3.70 6.00 -12.73
C ALA A 159 3.87 5.24 -11.41
N VAL A 160 3.12 4.16 -11.20
CA VAL A 160 3.30 3.27 -10.03
C VAL A 160 4.69 2.66 -10.01
N GLY A 161 5.18 2.15 -11.14
CA GLY A 161 6.53 1.59 -11.26
C GLY A 161 7.64 2.61 -10.94
N VAL A 162 7.50 3.84 -11.41
CA VAL A 162 8.44 4.93 -11.10
C VAL A 162 8.32 5.34 -9.63
N ALA A 163 7.09 5.45 -9.10
CA ALA A 163 6.83 5.79 -7.70
C ALA A 163 7.50 4.78 -6.74
N CYS A 164 7.47 3.48 -7.07
CA CYS A 164 8.14 2.43 -6.29
C CYS A 164 9.67 2.59 -6.23
N ARG A 165 10.26 3.40 -7.12
CA ARG A 165 11.69 3.72 -7.10
C ARG A 165 12.04 4.91 -6.21
N LEU A 166 11.05 5.73 -5.81
CA LEU A 166 11.26 6.85 -4.90
C LEU A 166 11.66 6.38 -3.51
N ARG A 167 12.59 7.09 -2.89
CA ARG A 167 13.27 6.67 -1.64
C ARG A 167 12.31 6.33 -0.51
N LEU A 168 11.32 7.20 -0.28
CA LEU A 168 10.35 7.01 0.80
C LEU A 168 9.48 5.77 0.57
N LEU A 169 8.86 5.68 -0.62
CA LEU A 169 7.96 4.58 -0.96
C LEU A 169 8.72 3.25 -1.04
N ARG A 170 9.92 3.27 -1.62
CA ARG A 170 10.80 2.09 -1.69
C ARG A 170 11.08 1.51 -0.30
N ARG A 171 11.37 2.34 0.71
CA ARG A 171 11.59 1.87 2.09
C ARG A 171 10.32 1.28 2.68
N MET A 172 9.17 1.93 2.52
CA MET A 172 7.88 1.39 2.98
C MET A 172 7.56 0.03 2.33
N LEU A 173 7.86 -0.14 1.04
CA LEU A 173 7.67 -1.41 0.34
C LEU A 173 8.61 -2.51 0.86
N MET A 174 9.85 -2.18 1.26
CA MET A 174 10.76 -3.11 1.93
C MET A 174 10.22 -3.54 3.31
N TYR A 175 9.68 -2.60 4.11
CA TYR A 175 9.03 -2.94 5.38
C TYR A 175 7.80 -3.83 5.17
N ARG A 176 7.02 -3.56 4.11
CA ARG A 176 5.89 -4.42 3.74
C ARG A 176 6.34 -5.84 3.39
N CYS A 177 7.39 -5.97 2.58
CA CYS A 177 7.97 -7.26 2.26
C CYS A 177 8.45 -8.01 3.51
N ALA A 178 9.09 -7.31 4.46
CA ALA A 178 9.51 -7.88 5.74
C ALA A 178 8.32 -8.40 6.57
N ILE A 179 7.23 -7.65 6.65
CA ILE A 179 6.00 -8.09 7.31
C ILE A 179 5.48 -9.38 6.66
N ASN A 180 5.41 -9.43 5.32
CA ASN A 180 4.90 -10.59 4.59
C ASN A 180 5.78 -11.83 4.82
N LYS A 181 7.11 -11.68 4.76
CA LYS A 181 8.07 -12.76 5.03
C LYS A 181 7.92 -13.30 6.46
N ALA A 182 7.83 -12.40 7.45
CA ALA A 182 7.62 -12.78 8.85
C ALA A 182 6.25 -13.46 9.06
N THR A 183 5.19 -12.99 8.38
CA THR A 183 3.86 -13.63 8.43
C THR A 183 3.90 -15.03 7.84
N ASN A 184 4.53 -15.20 6.67
CA ASN A 184 4.64 -16.50 6.03
C ASN A 184 5.46 -17.49 6.88
N CYS A 185 6.56 -17.05 7.50
CA CYS A 185 7.35 -17.84 8.43
C CYS A 185 6.50 -18.30 9.63
N TYR A 186 5.73 -17.39 10.24
CA TYR A 186 4.83 -17.70 11.35
C TYR A 186 3.70 -18.68 10.95
N GLU A 187 3.11 -18.50 9.76
CA GLU A 187 2.06 -19.38 9.25
C GLU A 187 2.57 -20.80 9.00
N CYS A 188 3.83 -20.95 8.61
CA CYS A 188 4.51 -22.24 8.47
C CYS A 188 4.97 -22.85 9.80
N ARG A 189 4.79 -22.12 10.93
CA ARG A 189 5.20 -22.51 12.29
C ARG A 189 6.72 -22.67 12.46
N ASP A 190 7.49 -21.99 11.66
CA ASP A 190 8.93 -21.91 11.83
C ASP A 190 9.31 -20.86 12.88
N GLU A 191 10.46 -21.02 13.50
CA GLU A 191 10.98 -20.02 14.41
C GLU A 191 11.19 -18.68 13.73
N LEU A 192 10.73 -17.60 14.38
CA LEU A 192 10.86 -16.22 13.90
C LEU A 192 12.31 -15.72 14.08
N THR A 193 13.24 -16.35 13.40
CA THR A 193 14.64 -15.95 13.30
C THR A 193 14.86 -15.14 12.01
N LEU A 194 15.94 -14.36 11.98
CA LEU A 194 16.31 -13.59 10.81
C LEU A 194 16.56 -14.50 9.59
N GLU A 195 17.26 -15.61 9.80
CA GLU A 195 17.62 -16.56 8.75
C GLU A 195 16.38 -17.24 8.14
N ASN A 196 15.51 -17.78 9.01
CA ASN A 196 14.29 -18.44 8.56
C ASN A 196 13.37 -17.47 7.83
N ALA A 197 13.09 -16.32 8.43
CA ALA A 197 12.16 -15.34 7.85
C ALA A 197 12.65 -14.79 6.50
N MET A 198 13.97 -14.64 6.29
CA MET A 198 14.53 -14.19 5.02
C MET A 198 14.34 -15.19 3.86
N GLN A 199 14.19 -16.48 4.14
CA GLN A 199 13.98 -17.52 3.13
C GLN A 199 12.55 -17.54 2.58
N TYR A 200 11.58 -17.02 3.31
CA TYR A 200 10.18 -17.01 2.89
C TYR A 200 9.90 -15.97 1.78
N PRO A 201 8.89 -16.24 0.91
CA PRO A 201 8.51 -15.30 -0.13
C PRO A 201 7.95 -14.00 0.48
N GLY A 202 8.31 -12.87 -0.10
CA GLY A 202 7.81 -11.55 0.29
C GLY A 202 6.40 -11.23 -0.23
N CYS A 203 5.85 -12.09 -1.12
CA CYS A 203 4.48 -11.95 -1.60
C CYS A 203 3.49 -12.50 -0.58
N ALA A 204 2.47 -11.70 -0.24
CA ALA A 204 1.39 -12.15 0.61
C ALA A 204 0.27 -12.77 -0.23
N ARG A 205 -0.42 -13.79 0.32
CA ARG A 205 -1.67 -14.31 -0.30
C ARG A 205 -2.70 -13.19 -0.47
N ARG A 206 -2.67 -12.21 0.42
CA ARG A 206 -3.56 -11.05 0.45
C ARG A 206 -2.76 -9.77 0.25
N SER A 207 -2.81 -9.21 -0.95
CA SER A 207 -2.08 -8.00 -1.30
C SER A 207 -2.99 -6.77 -1.33
N GLU A 208 -2.91 -5.92 -0.29
CA GLU A 208 -3.65 -4.65 -0.25
C GLU A 208 -3.25 -3.68 -1.37
N PRO A 209 -1.96 -3.50 -1.76
CA PRO A 209 -1.62 -2.65 -2.89
C PRO A 209 -2.17 -3.17 -4.21
N ALA A 210 -2.13 -4.49 -4.45
CA ALA A 210 -2.69 -5.06 -5.67
C ALA A 210 -4.20 -4.80 -5.76
N PHE A 211 -4.93 -4.95 -4.64
CA PHE A 211 -6.34 -4.59 -4.58
C PHE A 211 -6.60 -3.13 -4.93
N LEU A 212 -5.85 -2.19 -4.31
CA LEU A 212 -5.97 -0.76 -4.59
C LEU A 212 -5.69 -0.42 -6.06
N ILE A 213 -4.65 -1.00 -6.64
CA ILE A 213 -4.30 -0.78 -8.05
C ILE A 213 -5.38 -1.34 -8.98
N CYS A 214 -5.93 -2.53 -8.69
CA CYS A 214 -7.05 -3.09 -9.43
C CYS A 214 -8.30 -2.19 -9.35
N VAL A 215 -8.64 -1.69 -8.16
CA VAL A 215 -9.73 -0.73 -7.97
C VAL A 215 -9.51 0.53 -8.81
N MET A 216 -8.29 1.07 -8.82
CA MET A 216 -7.93 2.25 -9.61
C MET A 216 -8.07 1.99 -11.11
N ILE A 217 -7.58 0.85 -11.62
CA ILE A 217 -7.67 0.50 -13.05
C ILE A 217 -9.14 0.39 -13.49
N VAL A 218 -9.97 -0.35 -12.74
CA VAL A 218 -11.38 -0.51 -13.06
C VAL A 218 -12.13 0.84 -12.96
N SER A 219 -11.81 1.65 -11.97
CA SER A 219 -12.38 2.99 -11.83
C SER A 219 -11.99 3.89 -13.00
N MET A 220 -10.76 3.80 -13.53
CA MET A 220 -10.33 4.57 -14.71
C MET A 220 -11.12 4.19 -15.97
N ILE A 221 -11.46 2.92 -16.14
CA ILE A 221 -12.31 2.46 -17.25
C ILE A 221 -13.70 3.09 -17.13
N LEU A 222 -14.30 3.06 -15.93
CA LEU A 222 -15.62 3.66 -15.70
C LEU A 222 -15.60 5.19 -15.83
N PHE A 223 -14.52 5.86 -15.42
CA PHE A 223 -14.37 7.32 -15.63
C PHE A 223 -14.32 7.71 -17.11
N ALA A 224 -13.85 6.83 -18.00
CA ALA A 224 -13.86 7.07 -19.43
C ALA A 224 -15.28 7.00 -20.02
N CYS A 225 -16.19 6.23 -19.40
CA CYS A 225 -17.56 6.07 -19.84
C CYS A 225 -18.51 7.18 -19.34
N ILE A 226 -18.18 7.78 -18.18
CA ILE A 226 -19.07 8.74 -17.51
C ILE A 226 -18.53 10.16 -17.71
N ARG A 227 -19.32 10.98 -18.41
CA ARG A 227 -19.03 12.41 -18.58
C ARG A 227 -19.88 13.21 -17.60
N THR A 228 -19.24 14.11 -16.87
CA THR A 228 -19.90 15.01 -15.91
C THR A 228 -19.45 16.45 -16.18
N GLU A 229 -20.36 17.40 -16.07
CA GLU A 229 -20.07 18.82 -16.18
C GLU A 229 -19.96 19.43 -14.78
N GLY A 230 -18.95 20.30 -14.58
CA GLY A 230 -18.67 20.93 -13.29
C GLY A 230 -17.68 20.14 -12.41
N VAL A 231 -16.75 20.88 -11.81
CA VAL A 231 -15.63 20.30 -11.03
C VAL A 231 -16.12 19.54 -9.81
N LEU A 232 -17.02 20.13 -9.03
CA LEU A 232 -17.52 19.54 -7.78
C LEU A 232 -18.31 18.25 -8.03
N LEU A 233 -19.19 18.27 -9.03
CA LEU A 233 -19.98 17.08 -9.40
C LEU A 233 -19.07 15.98 -9.93
N THR A 234 -18.08 16.33 -10.75
CA THR A 234 -17.09 15.37 -11.27
C THR A 234 -16.30 14.71 -10.13
N LEU A 235 -15.85 15.46 -9.14
CA LEU A 235 -15.15 14.92 -7.96
C LEU A 235 -16.05 13.99 -7.15
N ALA A 236 -17.29 14.40 -6.89
CA ALA A 236 -18.26 13.60 -6.14
C ALA A 236 -18.57 12.26 -6.85
N VAL A 237 -18.83 12.30 -8.16
CA VAL A 237 -19.10 11.11 -8.98
C VAL A 237 -17.87 10.19 -9.02
N ARG A 238 -16.66 10.71 -9.22
CA ARG A 238 -15.43 9.91 -9.24
C ARG A 238 -15.16 9.25 -7.90
N LEU A 239 -15.38 9.97 -6.79
CA LEU A 239 -15.25 9.40 -5.45
C LEU A 239 -16.28 8.29 -5.21
N GLY A 240 -17.54 8.52 -5.61
CA GLY A 240 -18.61 7.52 -5.55
C GLY A 240 -18.28 6.26 -6.35
N ILE A 241 -17.76 6.43 -7.59
CA ILE A 241 -17.31 5.29 -8.41
C ILE A 241 -16.17 4.54 -7.74
N LEU A 242 -15.16 5.24 -7.23
CA LEU A 242 -14.03 4.60 -6.55
C LEU A 242 -14.48 3.74 -5.37
N LEU A 243 -15.36 4.25 -4.53
CA LEU A 243 -15.92 3.52 -3.39
C LEU A 243 -16.81 2.37 -3.83
N GLY A 244 -17.65 2.58 -4.85
CA GLY A 244 -18.52 1.56 -5.44
C GLY A 244 -17.73 0.41 -6.08
N VAL A 245 -16.70 0.72 -6.86
CA VAL A 245 -15.80 -0.28 -7.46
C VAL A 245 -15.07 -1.06 -6.36
N GLY A 246 -14.57 -0.37 -5.35
CA GLY A 246 -13.92 -1.02 -4.19
C GLY A 246 -14.88 -1.95 -3.44
N ALA A 247 -16.15 -1.55 -3.31
CA ALA A 247 -17.20 -2.38 -2.71
C ALA A 247 -17.45 -3.66 -3.51
N VAL A 248 -17.64 -3.54 -4.81
CA VAL A 248 -17.95 -4.66 -5.71
C VAL A 248 -16.74 -5.58 -5.90
N LEU A 249 -15.55 -5.03 -6.14
CA LEU A 249 -14.35 -5.83 -6.39
C LEU A 249 -13.84 -6.57 -5.15
N ASN A 250 -14.19 -6.14 -3.95
CA ASN A 250 -13.75 -6.81 -2.73
C ASN A 250 -14.21 -8.28 -2.65
N GLU A 251 -15.40 -8.59 -3.16
CA GLU A 251 -15.95 -9.95 -3.14
C GLU A 251 -15.18 -10.92 -4.05
N PRO A 252 -15.08 -10.66 -5.38
CA PRO A 252 -14.34 -11.55 -6.27
C PRO A 252 -12.85 -11.58 -5.93
N PHE A 253 -12.28 -10.47 -5.46
CA PHE A 253 -10.88 -10.44 -5.04
C PHE A 253 -10.63 -11.33 -3.82
N SER A 254 -11.50 -11.27 -2.82
CA SER A 254 -11.43 -12.14 -1.63
C SER A 254 -11.68 -13.60 -1.96
N ALA A 255 -12.60 -13.89 -2.89
CA ALA A 255 -12.84 -15.24 -3.38
C ALA A 255 -11.62 -15.80 -4.13
N LEU A 256 -10.99 -14.98 -4.96
CA LEU A 256 -9.79 -15.36 -5.68
C LEU A 256 -8.60 -15.59 -4.75
N GLU A 257 -8.45 -14.80 -3.68
CA GLU A 257 -7.44 -15.00 -2.64
C GLU A 257 -7.61 -16.35 -1.90
N ALA A 258 -8.85 -16.78 -1.67
CA ALA A 258 -9.19 -18.02 -0.96
C ALA A 258 -9.17 -19.25 -1.87
N ALA A 259 -9.28 -19.08 -3.19
CA ALA A 259 -9.38 -20.18 -4.14
C ALA A 259 -8.09 -21.00 -4.21
N GLU A 260 -8.23 -22.30 -4.50
CA GLU A 260 -7.10 -23.17 -4.78
C GLU A 260 -6.43 -22.81 -6.12
N LEU A 261 -5.15 -23.12 -6.24
CA LEU A 261 -4.34 -22.81 -7.41
C LEU A 261 -4.65 -23.78 -8.58
N ASN A 262 -5.71 -23.45 -9.33
CA ASN A 262 -6.04 -24.10 -10.61
C ASN A 262 -5.51 -23.26 -11.78
N TRP A 263 -5.49 -23.80 -12.99
CA TRP A 263 -5.07 -23.07 -14.18
C TRP A 263 -5.88 -21.77 -14.41
N ALA A 264 -7.19 -21.81 -14.16
CA ALA A 264 -8.08 -20.65 -14.29
C ALA A 264 -7.79 -19.57 -13.24
N THR A 265 -7.60 -19.96 -11.97
CA THR A 265 -7.23 -19.02 -10.90
C THR A 265 -5.84 -18.44 -11.11
N ARG A 266 -4.90 -19.19 -11.72
CA ARG A 266 -3.58 -18.69 -12.07
C ARG A 266 -3.65 -17.59 -13.13
N ILE A 267 -4.47 -17.74 -14.16
CA ILE A 267 -4.67 -16.71 -15.20
C ILE A 267 -5.30 -15.45 -14.57
N LEU A 268 -6.32 -15.61 -13.73
CA LEU A 268 -6.98 -14.49 -13.05
C LEU A 268 -6.07 -13.78 -12.04
N ARG A 269 -5.12 -14.50 -11.44
CA ARG A 269 -4.12 -13.93 -10.52
C ARG A 269 -2.94 -13.29 -11.22
N ALA A 270 -2.64 -13.66 -12.46
CA ALA A 270 -1.48 -13.14 -13.19
C ALA A 270 -1.31 -11.61 -13.15
N PRO A 271 -2.35 -10.78 -13.38
CA PRO A 271 -2.23 -9.33 -13.26
C PRO A 271 -1.98 -8.88 -11.80
N ILE A 272 -2.55 -9.58 -10.82
CA ILE A 272 -2.35 -9.30 -9.39
C ILE A 272 -0.91 -9.63 -9.00
N ASP A 273 -0.40 -10.78 -9.44
CA ASP A 273 0.96 -11.23 -9.17
C ASP A 273 1.98 -10.29 -9.82
N LEU A 274 1.72 -9.82 -11.05
CA LEU A 274 2.55 -8.82 -11.72
C LEU A 274 2.65 -7.52 -10.90
N ILE A 275 1.53 -7.02 -10.40
CA ILE A 275 1.49 -5.84 -9.54
C ILE A 275 2.23 -6.11 -8.23
N GLN A 276 2.07 -7.29 -7.65
CA GLN A 276 2.82 -7.67 -6.44
C GLN A 276 4.33 -7.67 -6.69
N HIS A 277 4.80 -8.25 -7.78
CA HIS A 277 6.22 -8.23 -8.14
C HIS A 277 6.76 -6.80 -8.30
N MET A 278 5.98 -5.89 -8.89
CA MET A 278 6.37 -4.48 -9.01
C MET A 278 6.46 -3.76 -7.64
N THR A 279 5.61 -4.15 -6.70
CA THR A 279 5.48 -3.50 -5.38
C THR A 279 6.16 -4.27 -4.24
N THR A 280 6.79 -5.41 -4.50
CA THR A 280 7.52 -6.19 -3.50
C THR A 280 9.01 -6.00 -3.70
N LEU A 281 9.67 -5.40 -2.71
CA LEU A 281 11.11 -5.15 -2.70
C LEU A 281 11.76 -5.92 -1.56
N GLU A 282 12.84 -6.65 -1.86
CA GLU A 282 13.58 -7.42 -0.85
C GLU A 282 14.06 -6.52 0.30
N PRO A 283 13.74 -6.87 1.56
CA PRO A 283 14.13 -6.11 2.72
C PRO A 283 15.61 -6.34 3.05
N HIS A 284 16.28 -5.29 3.50
CA HIS A 284 17.58 -5.46 4.16
C HIS A 284 17.43 -6.15 5.52
N PRO A 285 18.45 -6.89 6.03
CA PRO A 285 18.39 -7.55 7.33
C PRO A 285 17.92 -6.64 8.46
N GLN A 286 18.38 -5.40 8.47
CA GLN A 286 18.00 -4.39 9.47
C GLN A 286 16.49 -4.07 9.47
N ILE A 287 15.83 -4.10 8.29
CA ILE A 287 14.39 -3.89 8.15
C ILE A 287 13.63 -5.12 8.66
N MET A 288 14.17 -6.32 8.37
CA MET A 288 13.58 -7.57 8.84
C MET A 288 13.61 -7.69 10.36
N GLU A 289 14.70 -7.24 11.02
CA GLU A 289 14.79 -7.21 12.49
C GLU A 289 13.64 -6.41 13.13
N VAL A 290 13.27 -5.27 12.55
CA VAL A 290 12.14 -4.45 13.06
C VAL A 290 10.82 -5.21 12.95
N ALA A 291 10.59 -5.90 11.83
CA ALA A 291 9.39 -6.71 11.65
C ALA A 291 9.35 -7.87 12.66
N LEU A 292 10.45 -8.59 12.82
CA LEU A 292 10.55 -9.71 13.78
C LEU A 292 10.37 -9.24 15.23
N CYS A 293 10.92 -8.07 15.60
CA CYS A 293 10.73 -7.48 16.90
C CYS A 293 9.25 -7.18 17.18
N ALA A 294 8.54 -6.61 16.19
CA ALA A 294 7.09 -6.38 16.28
C ALA A 294 6.30 -7.69 16.44
N PHE A 295 6.65 -8.74 15.69
CA PHE A 295 5.99 -10.04 15.79
C PHE A 295 6.23 -10.69 17.15
N ARG A 296 7.47 -10.67 17.68
CA ARG A 296 7.79 -11.22 19.00
C ARG A 296 7.04 -10.48 20.11
N ALA A 297 6.98 -9.15 20.05
CA ALA A 297 6.23 -8.36 21.03
C ALA A 297 4.72 -8.67 20.95
N ALA A 298 4.17 -8.83 19.75
CA ALA A 298 2.78 -9.18 19.56
C ALA A 298 2.44 -10.59 20.08
N LEU A 299 3.38 -11.54 19.99
CA LEU A 299 3.21 -12.91 20.49
C LEU A 299 3.36 -12.99 22.01
N GLY A 300 4.29 -12.23 22.61
CA GLY A 300 4.47 -12.17 24.07
C GLY A 300 3.20 -11.73 24.81
N GLU A 301 2.55 -10.69 24.36
CA GLU A 301 1.26 -10.25 24.91
C GLU A 301 0.12 -11.27 24.75
N ILE A 302 0.17 -12.07 23.68
CA ILE A 302 -0.81 -13.15 23.46
C ILE A 302 -0.63 -14.25 24.48
N ASP A 303 0.60 -14.61 24.79
CA ASP A 303 0.93 -15.65 25.76
C ASP A 303 0.58 -15.21 27.19
N GLU A 304 0.77 -13.94 27.54
CA GLU A 304 0.33 -13.38 28.83
C GLU A 304 -1.19 -13.37 28.95
N GLU A 305 -1.97 -12.98 27.91
CA GLU A 305 -3.45 -13.00 27.94
C GLU A 305 -4.04 -14.42 28.04
N VAL A 306 -3.30 -15.46 27.60
CA VAL A 306 -3.72 -16.87 27.71
C VAL A 306 -3.44 -17.44 29.10
N THR A 307 -2.41 -16.96 29.78
CA THR A 307 -2.08 -17.39 31.16
C THR A 307 -2.96 -16.74 32.22
N ASP A 308 -3.59 -15.57 31.92
CA ASP A 308 -4.48 -14.86 32.85
C ASP A 308 -5.97 -15.25 32.72
N ASN A 309 -6.37 -16.14 31.83
CA ASN A 309 -7.71 -16.70 31.65
C ASN A 309 -7.76 -18.21 31.97
#